data_33fcf8f2348e460098d2e47599fb0d53
#
_entry.id   33fcf8f2348e460098d2e47599fb0d53
#
_cell.length_a   1.000
_cell.length_b   1.000
_cell.length_c   1.000
_cell.angle_alpha   90.00
_cell.angle_beta   90.00
_cell.angle_gamma   90.00
#
_symmetry.space_group_name_H-M   'P 1'
#
loop_
_entity.id
_entity.type
_entity.pdbx_description
1 polymer ?
#
loop_
_entity_poly.entity_id
_entity_poly.type
_entity_poly.pdbx_seq_one_letter_code
_entity_poly.pdbx_strand_id
1 'polypeptide(L)'
;MKRHLLCLPLLAALMLALTSCDDYNYWDPEPPYDWNNTFYDSNLSGCWQLYQVNSYYVRGDEVNYMQFYGDGRGMYFYYDRGYESTERLAYWCQRSVNGTSSLQINIDYEYGSPSTMNYWFSDDDTLWMQWRNSGGVQTYVYKYYGRTAPW
;
A
#
# COMPACT_ATOMS: atom_id res chain seq x y z
N MET A 1 -28.02 40.30 -40.78
CA MET A 1 -27.52 38.92 -40.67
C MET A 1 -26.01 38.93 -40.34
N LYS A 2 -25.59 39.13 -39.08
CA LYS A 2 -24.16 39.11 -38.64
C LYS A 2 -24.03 38.74 -37.15
N ARG A 3 -24.79 37.75 -36.65
CA ARG A 3 -24.77 37.37 -35.19
C ARG A 3 -24.36 35.94 -34.90
N HIS A 4 -23.92 35.14 -35.89
CA HIS A 4 -23.61 33.72 -35.64
C HIS A 4 -22.11 33.36 -35.68
N LEU A 5 -21.21 34.34 -35.85
CA LEU A 5 -19.77 34.04 -36.01
C LEU A 5 -18.95 34.08 -34.70
N LEU A 6 -19.58 34.56 -33.59
CA LEU A 6 -18.86 34.67 -32.29
C LEU A 6 -19.02 33.48 -31.36
N CYS A 7 -19.98 32.58 -31.64
CA CYS A 7 -20.18 31.41 -30.77
C CYS A 7 -19.24 30.24 -31.07
N LEU A 8 -18.70 30.15 -32.29
CA LEU A 8 -17.82 29.04 -32.68
C LEU A 8 -16.48 28.99 -31.91
N PRO A 9 -15.75 30.13 -31.76
CA PRO A 9 -14.49 30.12 -31.02
C PRO A 9 -14.69 29.90 -29.50
N LEU A 10 -15.84 30.33 -28.95
CA LEU A 10 -16.14 30.11 -27.52
C LEU A 10 -16.43 28.64 -27.22
N LEU A 11 -17.11 27.93 -28.14
CA LEU A 11 -17.39 26.50 -28.01
C LEU A 11 -16.09 25.67 -28.16
N ALA A 12 -15.19 26.06 -29.07
CA ALA A 12 -13.89 25.40 -29.23
C ALA A 12 -12.98 25.60 -28.00
N ALA A 13 -12.99 26.78 -27.38
CA ALA A 13 -12.25 27.07 -26.16
C ALA A 13 -12.81 26.27 -24.94
N LEU A 14 -14.12 26.07 -24.89
CA LEU A 14 -14.75 25.26 -23.84
C LEU A 14 -14.44 23.78 -23.98
N MET A 15 -14.36 23.27 -25.22
CA MET A 15 -14.00 21.85 -25.47
C MET A 15 -12.52 21.59 -25.16
N LEU A 16 -11.62 22.55 -25.36
CA LEU A 16 -10.20 22.43 -24.98
C LEU A 16 -9.99 22.46 -23.47
N ALA A 17 -10.86 23.14 -22.71
CA ALA A 17 -10.79 23.16 -21.25
C ALA A 17 -11.28 21.84 -20.61
N LEU A 18 -12.05 21.02 -21.33
CA LEU A 18 -12.53 19.72 -20.85
C LEU A 18 -11.58 18.56 -21.18
N THR A 19 -10.53 18.77 -21.97
CA THR A 19 -9.51 17.76 -22.30
C THR A 19 -8.25 17.87 -21.45
N SER A 20 -8.19 18.83 -20.53
CA SER A 20 -7.20 18.85 -19.45
C SER A 20 -7.71 17.97 -18.31
N CYS A 21 -8.00 16.71 -18.59
CA CYS A 21 -7.91 15.69 -17.57
C CYS A 21 -6.41 15.53 -17.30
N ASP A 22 -5.97 16.01 -16.15
CA ASP A 22 -4.67 15.74 -15.62
C ASP A 22 -4.40 14.24 -15.77
N ASP A 23 -3.37 13.90 -16.52
CA ASP A 23 -2.67 12.65 -16.35
C ASP A 23 -2.07 12.66 -14.95
N TYR A 24 -2.94 12.48 -13.94
CA TYR A 24 -2.47 11.94 -12.69
C TYR A 24 -1.82 10.62 -13.09
N ASN A 25 -0.53 10.50 -12.87
CA ASN A 25 0.18 9.23 -12.90
C ASN A 25 -0.58 8.31 -11.96
N TYR A 26 -1.60 7.65 -12.51
CA TYR A 26 -2.41 6.71 -11.78
C TYR A 26 -1.55 5.46 -11.66
N TRP A 27 -0.81 5.38 -10.53
CA TRP A 27 -0.14 4.16 -10.15
C TRP A 27 -1.23 3.16 -9.78
N ASP A 28 -1.48 2.24 -10.68
CA ASP A 28 -2.45 1.16 -10.55
C ASP A 28 -1.68 -0.15 -10.73
N PRO A 29 -1.12 -0.71 -9.65
CA PRO A 29 -0.40 -1.96 -9.72
C PRO A 29 -1.36 -3.06 -10.15
N GLU A 30 -1.05 -3.72 -11.24
CA GLU A 30 -1.81 -4.88 -11.70
C GLU A 30 -1.54 -6.03 -10.72
N PRO A 31 -2.57 -6.57 -10.05
CA PRO A 31 -2.40 -7.78 -9.27
C PRO A 31 -1.99 -8.93 -10.19
N PRO A 32 -1.24 -9.92 -9.67
CA PRO A 32 -0.74 -11.02 -10.48
C PRO A 32 -1.89 -11.82 -11.10
N TYR A 33 -1.68 -12.29 -12.31
CA TYR A 33 -2.69 -13.00 -13.12
C TYR A 33 -3.23 -14.31 -12.52
N ASP A 34 -2.68 -14.82 -11.43
CA ASP A 34 -3.16 -16.04 -10.77
C ASP A 34 -4.17 -15.75 -9.67
N TRP A 35 -5.37 -15.37 -10.07
CA TRP A 35 -6.49 -15.13 -9.17
C TRP A 35 -6.93 -16.37 -8.37
N ASN A 36 -6.55 -17.58 -8.78
CA ASN A 36 -6.97 -18.81 -8.10
C ASN A 36 -6.30 -19.00 -6.73
N ASN A 37 -5.11 -18.38 -6.54
CA ASN A 37 -4.34 -18.46 -5.30
C ASN A 37 -4.20 -17.12 -4.59
N THR A 38 -4.77 -16.07 -5.14
CA THR A 38 -4.67 -14.69 -4.65
C THR A 38 -5.94 -14.27 -3.95
N PHE A 39 -5.82 -13.58 -2.83
CA PHE A 39 -6.96 -13.05 -2.06
C PHE A 39 -6.55 -11.80 -1.29
N TYR A 40 -7.54 -11.04 -0.81
CA TYR A 40 -7.34 -9.97 0.16
C TYR A 40 -7.77 -10.47 1.53
N ASP A 41 -6.82 -10.49 2.48
CA ASP A 41 -7.11 -10.92 3.85
C ASP A 41 -7.78 -9.76 4.61
N SER A 42 -9.03 -9.94 4.99
CA SER A 42 -9.79 -8.94 5.74
C SER A 42 -9.20 -8.63 7.13
N ASN A 43 -8.44 -9.56 7.70
CA ASN A 43 -7.77 -9.35 9.00
C ASN A 43 -6.61 -8.34 8.90
N LEU A 44 -6.07 -8.10 7.70
CA LEU A 44 -5.07 -7.06 7.47
C LEU A 44 -5.71 -5.66 7.45
N SER A 45 -7.01 -5.55 7.17
CA SER A 45 -7.68 -4.24 6.98
C SER A 45 -7.55 -3.38 8.23
N GLY A 46 -6.97 -2.20 8.08
CA GLY A 46 -6.72 -1.24 9.15
C GLY A 46 -5.30 -0.67 9.10
N CYS A 47 -4.96 0.06 10.15
CA CYS A 47 -3.66 0.68 10.31
C CYS A 47 -2.82 -0.08 11.34
N TRP A 48 -1.60 -0.38 10.98
CA TRP A 48 -0.65 -1.17 11.74
C TRP A 48 0.61 -0.34 12.00
N GLN A 49 0.97 -0.17 13.26
CA GLN A 49 2.18 0.53 13.66
C GLN A 49 3.32 -0.46 13.84
N LEU A 50 4.47 -0.20 13.24
CA LEU A 50 5.68 -1.00 13.46
C LEU A 50 6.14 -0.86 14.90
N TYR A 51 6.31 -1.98 15.59
CA TYR A 51 6.64 -2.06 17.00
C TYR A 51 8.04 -2.64 17.25
N GLN A 52 8.43 -3.66 16.47
CA GLN A 52 9.73 -4.31 16.59
C GLN A 52 10.29 -4.71 15.22
N VAL A 53 11.62 -4.69 15.12
CA VAL A 53 12.38 -5.29 14.02
C VAL A 53 13.44 -6.21 14.61
N ASN A 54 13.42 -7.50 14.26
CA ASN A 54 14.36 -8.52 14.75
C ASN A 54 14.48 -8.54 16.28
N SER A 55 13.36 -8.45 17.00
CA SER A 55 13.27 -8.40 18.47
C SER A 55 13.75 -7.08 19.12
N TYR A 56 14.18 -6.08 18.35
CA TYR A 56 14.48 -4.75 18.85
C TYR A 56 13.29 -3.84 18.68
N TYR A 57 12.91 -3.14 19.76
CA TYR A 57 11.84 -2.15 19.70
C TYR A 57 12.24 -0.98 18.81
N VAL A 58 11.27 -0.51 18.02
CA VAL A 58 11.43 0.73 17.26
C VAL A 58 11.61 1.89 18.24
N ARG A 59 12.51 2.81 17.90
CA ARG A 59 12.79 3.97 18.77
C ARG A 59 11.59 4.89 18.84
N GLY A 60 11.44 5.59 19.96
CA GLY A 60 10.28 6.46 20.17
C GLY A 60 10.22 7.71 19.25
N ASP A 61 11.34 8.04 18.59
CA ASP A 61 11.45 9.12 17.59
C ASP A 61 11.29 8.65 16.14
N GLU A 62 11.10 7.36 15.95
CA GLU A 62 10.81 6.74 14.65
C GLU A 62 9.36 6.21 14.67
N VAL A 63 8.59 6.57 13.67
CA VAL A 63 7.21 6.10 13.50
C VAL A 63 7.04 5.54 12.09
N ASN A 64 6.45 4.37 12.03
CA ASN A 64 6.23 3.66 10.79
C ASN A 64 4.85 3.01 10.84
N TYR A 65 3.98 3.38 9.91
CA TYR A 65 2.64 2.83 9.80
C TYR A 65 2.42 2.21 8.42
N MET A 66 1.65 1.15 8.41
CA MET A 66 1.15 0.50 7.21
C MET A 66 -0.37 0.43 7.30
N GLN A 67 -1.05 1.11 6.40
CA GLN A 67 -2.50 1.10 6.27
C GLN A 67 -2.90 0.17 5.14
N PHE A 68 -3.71 -0.83 5.42
CA PHE A 68 -4.29 -1.71 4.42
C PHE A 68 -5.78 -1.42 4.25
N TYR A 69 -6.23 -1.27 3.01
CA TYR A 69 -7.65 -1.20 2.67
C TYR A 69 -8.12 -2.58 2.19
N GLY A 70 -9.40 -2.89 2.37
CA GLY A 70 -9.93 -4.22 2.02
C GLY A 70 -9.96 -4.54 0.52
N ASP A 71 -9.55 -3.61 -0.32
CA ASP A 71 -9.57 -3.71 -1.78
C ASP A 71 -8.17 -3.93 -2.42
N GLY A 72 -7.16 -4.23 -1.61
CA GLY A 72 -5.80 -4.47 -2.08
C GLY A 72 -4.94 -3.22 -2.20
N ARG A 73 -5.46 -2.06 -1.83
CA ARG A 73 -4.70 -0.80 -1.78
C ARG A 73 -4.30 -0.47 -0.35
N GLY A 74 -3.34 0.41 -0.20
CA GLY A 74 -2.94 0.90 1.10
C GLY A 74 -2.02 2.11 1.03
N MET A 75 -1.52 2.48 2.20
CA MET A 75 -0.58 3.58 2.38
C MET A 75 0.52 3.14 3.33
N TYR A 76 1.72 3.59 3.06
CA TYR A 76 2.86 3.46 3.94
C TYR A 76 3.30 4.83 4.41
N PHE A 77 3.49 5.00 5.71
CA PHE A 77 3.98 6.23 6.33
C PHE A 77 5.21 5.93 7.16
N TYR A 78 6.22 6.77 7.00
CA TYR A 78 7.47 6.70 7.73
C TYR A 78 7.88 8.08 8.23
N TYR A 79 8.29 8.16 9.49
CA TYR A 79 8.88 9.35 10.09
C TYR A 79 10.09 8.97 10.95
N ASP A 80 11.22 9.61 10.73
CA ASP A 80 12.42 9.52 11.57
C ASP A 80 13.11 10.89 11.61
N ARG A 81 13.22 11.48 12.80
CA ARG A 81 14.00 12.69 13.10
C ARG A 81 13.78 13.86 12.12
N GLY A 82 12.54 14.14 11.78
CA GLY A 82 12.18 15.25 10.89
C GLY A 82 12.16 14.89 9.41
N TYR A 83 12.51 13.66 9.04
CA TYR A 83 12.25 13.13 7.71
C TYR A 83 10.89 12.41 7.70
N GLU A 84 10.04 12.80 6.76
CA GLU A 84 8.71 12.24 6.58
C GLU A 84 8.54 11.74 5.15
N SER A 85 7.96 10.58 4.99
CA SER A 85 7.64 9.99 3.70
C SER A 85 6.28 9.30 3.77
N THR A 86 5.46 9.54 2.76
CA THR A 86 4.19 8.86 2.57
C THR A 86 4.13 8.35 1.14
N GLU A 87 3.79 7.08 0.96
CA GLU A 87 3.64 6.50 -0.36
C GLU A 87 2.42 5.56 -0.42
N ARG A 88 1.87 5.40 -1.61
CA ARG A 88 0.83 4.42 -1.88
C ARG A 88 1.44 3.04 -1.97
N LEU A 89 0.66 2.04 -1.58
CA LEU A 89 1.00 0.65 -1.80
C LEU A 89 -0.19 -0.12 -2.35
N ALA A 90 0.11 -1.20 -3.05
CA ALA A 90 -0.85 -2.24 -3.34
C ALA A 90 -0.39 -3.55 -2.69
N TYR A 91 -1.34 -4.39 -2.34
CA TYR A 91 -1.00 -5.68 -1.76
C TYR A 91 -1.97 -6.76 -2.20
N TRP A 92 -1.49 -7.98 -2.16
CA TRP A 92 -2.29 -9.18 -2.31
C TRP A 92 -1.69 -10.31 -1.50
N CYS A 93 -2.54 -11.19 -1.03
CA CYS A 93 -2.15 -12.36 -0.24
C CYS A 93 -2.24 -13.61 -1.09
N GLN A 94 -1.40 -14.59 -0.78
CA GLN A 94 -1.44 -15.90 -1.40
C GLN A 94 -1.09 -16.99 -0.38
N ARG A 95 -1.58 -18.20 -0.60
CA ARG A 95 -1.13 -19.37 0.16
C ARG A 95 0.19 -19.85 -0.42
N SER A 96 1.15 -20.17 0.45
CA SER A 96 2.45 -20.68 -0.01
C SER A 96 2.27 -21.98 -0.79
N VAL A 97 2.89 -22.04 -1.97
CA VAL A 97 2.80 -23.18 -2.90
C VAL A 97 3.62 -24.38 -2.42
N ASN A 98 4.53 -24.20 -1.46
CA ASN A 98 5.51 -25.21 -1.05
C ASN A 98 5.03 -26.14 0.09
N GLY A 99 3.72 -26.40 0.20
CA GLY A 99 3.18 -27.39 1.17
C GLY A 99 3.24 -26.96 2.64
N THR A 100 3.75 -25.78 2.94
CA THR A 100 3.63 -25.15 4.25
C THR A 100 2.36 -24.31 4.28
N SER A 101 1.57 -24.41 5.34
CA SER A 101 0.32 -23.63 5.52
C SER A 101 0.58 -22.14 5.78
N SER A 102 1.69 -21.58 5.28
CA SER A 102 2.05 -20.19 5.50
C SER A 102 1.32 -19.27 4.53
N LEU A 103 0.82 -18.17 5.06
CA LEU A 103 0.29 -17.08 4.27
C LEU A 103 1.45 -16.18 3.84
N GLN A 104 1.38 -15.70 2.60
CA GLN A 104 2.30 -14.73 2.05
C GLN A 104 1.54 -13.46 1.67
N ILE A 105 2.15 -12.32 1.94
CA ILE A 105 1.73 -11.02 1.44
C ILE A 105 2.78 -10.51 0.46
N ASN A 106 2.31 -10.04 -0.67
CA ASN A 106 3.09 -9.31 -1.65
C ASN A 106 2.68 -7.85 -1.54
N ILE A 107 3.65 -6.97 -1.41
CA ILE A 107 3.44 -5.53 -1.33
C ILE A 107 4.24 -4.88 -2.44
N ASP A 108 3.56 -4.08 -3.24
CA ASP A 108 4.14 -3.23 -4.27
C ASP A 108 4.04 -1.78 -3.80
N TYR A 109 5.17 -1.07 -3.78
CA TYR A 109 5.28 0.30 -3.30
C TYR A 109 5.41 1.25 -4.48
N GLU A 110 4.77 2.40 -4.42
CA GLU A 110 4.80 3.42 -5.48
C GLU A 110 6.22 3.87 -5.83
N TYR A 111 7.08 4.00 -4.83
CA TYR A 111 8.47 4.46 -5.00
C TYR A 111 9.51 3.43 -4.53
N GLY A 112 9.07 2.35 -3.91
CA GLY A 112 9.93 1.31 -3.38
C GLY A 112 10.05 0.08 -4.28
N SER A 113 10.83 -0.90 -3.82
CA SER A 113 10.90 -2.20 -4.48
C SER A 113 9.80 -3.11 -3.95
N PRO A 114 9.17 -3.92 -4.82
CA PRO A 114 8.21 -4.93 -4.39
C PRO A 114 8.82 -5.88 -3.35
N SER A 115 8.01 -6.29 -2.40
CA SER A 115 8.43 -7.25 -1.37
C SER A 115 7.42 -8.37 -1.18
N THR A 116 7.94 -9.58 -0.94
CA THR A 116 7.13 -10.74 -0.60
C THR A 116 7.55 -11.22 0.80
N MET A 117 6.58 -11.31 1.70
CA MET A 117 6.82 -11.70 3.09
C MET A 117 5.85 -12.78 3.51
N ASN A 118 6.30 -13.70 4.38
CA ASN A 118 5.36 -14.51 5.14
C ASN A 118 4.72 -13.65 6.21
N TYR A 119 3.44 -13.87 6.52
CA TYR A 119 2.76 -13.15 7.59
C TYR A 119 1.86 -14.08 8.39
N TRP A 120 1.61 -13.71 9.66
CA TRP A 120 0.67 -14.37 10.55
C TRP A 120 0.26 -13.42 11.67
N PHE A 121 -0.83 -13.75 12.34
CA PHE A 121 -1.30 -13.04 13.53
C PHE A 121 -1.03 -13.92 14.75
N SER A 122 -0.48 -13.37 15.83
CA SER A 122 -0.37 -14.07 17.12
C SER A 122 -1.61 -13.86 18.00
N ASP A 123 -2.29 -12.75 17.78
CA ASP A 123 -3.54 -12.31 18.39
C ASP A 123 -4.23 -11.30 17.45
N ASP A 124 -5.40 -10.78 17.81
CA ASP A 124 -6.17 -9.87 16.98
C ASP A 124 -5.47 -8.51 16.75
N ASP A 125 -4.50 -8.16 17.58
CA ASP A 125 -3.81 -6.88 17.58
C ASP A 125 -2.34 -6.96 17.18
N THR A 126 -1.83 -8.14 16.82
CA THR A 126 -0.41 -8.34 16.53
C THR A 126 -0.19 -9.06 15.21
N LEU A 127 0.35 -8.35 14.25
CA LEU A 127 0.74 -8.83 12.93
C LEU A 127 2.25 -9.03 12.87
N TRP A 128 2.65 -10.22 12.49
CA TRP A 128 4.03 -10.58 12.21
C TRP A 128 4.23 -10.66 10.70
N MET A 129 5.33 -10.05 10.22
CA MET A 129 5.78 -10.18 8.84
C MET A 129 7.23 -10.62 8.82
N GLN A 130 7.55 -11.57 7.97
CA GLN A 130 8.90 -12.12 7.87
C GLN A 130 9.37 -12.12 6.42
N TRP A 131 10.45 -11.41 6.19
CA TRP A 131 11.15 -11.40 4.94
C TRP A 131 12.39 -12.29 5.01
N ARG A 132 12.65 -13.07 3.97
CA ARG A 132 13.80 -13.95 3.88
C ARG A 132 14.56 -13.67 2.59
N ASN A 133 15.84 -13.43 2.71
CA ASN A 133 16.77 -13.31 1.57
C ASN A 133 18.06 -14.10 1.83
N SER A 134 19.03 -13.98 0.92
CA SER A 134 20.34 -14.63 1.04
C SER A 134 21.17 -14.15 2.25
N GLY A 135 20.87 -12.97 2.80
CA GLY A 135 21.52 -12.38 3.97
C GLY A 135 20.91 -12.80 5.31
N GLY A 136 19.79 -13.53 5.30
CA GLY A 136 19.12 -13.99 6.51
C GLY A 136 17.63 -13.80 6.54
N VAL A 137 17.09 -13.77 7.75
CA VAL A 137 15.67 -13.59 8.04
C VAL A 137 15.49 -12.29 8.79
N GLN A 138 14.59 -11.45 8.31
CA GLN A 138 14.18 -10.22 8.98
C GLN A 138 12.72 -10.33 9.38
N THR A 139 12.45 -10.03 10.65
CA THR A 139 11.10 -10.15 11.22
C THR A 139 10.65 -8.79 11.70
N TYR A 140 9.44 -8.40 11.30
CA TYR A 140 8.75 -7.19 11.67
C TYR A 140 7.54 -7.54 12.51
N VAL A 141 7.33 -6.83 13.61
CA VAL A 141 6.14 -6.97 14.44
C VAL A 141 5.38 -5.65 14.42
N TYR A 142 4.14 -5.70 14.00
CA TYR A 142 3.24 -4.57 13.97
C TYR A 142 2.16 -4.75 15.03
N LYS A 143 1.74 -3.65 15.61
CA LYS A 143 0.58 -3.57 16.50
C LYS A 143 -0.56 -2.83 15.80
N TYR A 144 -1.77 -3.32 15.99
CA TYR A 144 -2.96 -2.67 15.46
C TYR A 144 -3.12 -1.29 16.09
N TYR A 145 -3.17 -0.25 15.27
CA TYR A 145 -3.33 1.12 15.71
C TYR A 145 -4.78 1.58 15.67
N GLY A 146 -5.52 1.16 14.67
CA GLY A 146 -6.91 1.55 14.45
C GLY A 146 -7.38 1.31 13.01
N ARG A 147 -8.57 1.79 12.71
CA ARG A 147 -9.13 1.64 11.35
C ARG A 147 -8.48 2.57 10.34
N THR A 148 -8.00 3.71 10.79
CA THR A 148 -7.40 4.76 9.97
C THR A 148 -6.08 5.19 10.55
N ALA A 149 -5.20 5.61 9.67
CA ALA A 149 -3.93 6.18 10.03
C ALA A 149 -4.07 7.53 10.76
N PRO A 150 -3.10 7.93 11.59
CA PRO A 150 -3.15 9.17 12.36
C PRO A 150 -2.80 10.43 11.56
N TRP A 151 -2.48 10.32 10.25
CA TRP A 151 -2.12 11.45 9.37
C TRP A 151 -3.20 11.82 8.37
#